data_23dda28396a91a7b878ca94e48b6cd95
#
_entry.id   23dda28396a91a7b878ca94e48b6cd95
#
_cell.length_a   1.000
_cell.length_b   1.000
_cell.length_c   1.000
_cell.angle_alpha   90.00
_cell.angle_beta   90.00
_cell.angle_gamma   90.00
#
_symmetry.space_group_name_H-M   'P 1'
#
loop_
_entity.id
_entity.type
_entity.pdbx_description
1 polymer ?
#
loop_
_entity_poly.entity_id
_entity_poly.type
_entity_poly.pdbx_seq_one_letter_code
_entity_poly.pdbx_strand_id
1 'polypeptide(L)'
;AKIKIQINNKIRIKEFLGDGCLISTPAGSSAYNLSLRGPVIPVGAQVLALTPISPYRPRRWRGALLKNDVRIILSAIDSKRRPVRAEADFMQLKDIIKLEIKLEKKLFMNLLFDPGHNLEERIITEQFDN
;
A
#
# COMPACT_ATOMS: atom_id res chain seq x y z
N ALA A 1 -5.74 14.23 -3.17
CA ALA A 1 -6.27 13.84 -1.87
C ALA A 1 -5.49 14.51 -0.74
N LYS A 2 -6.16 14.75 0.34
CA LYS A 2 -5.58 15.30 1.56
C LYS A 2 -5.90 14.33 2.69
N ILE A 3 -4.86 13.70 3.25
CA ILE A 3 -5.03 12.53 4.10
C ILE A 3 -4.15 12.64 5.35
N LYS A 4 -4.72 12.26 6.50
CA LYS A 4 -3.97 12.05 7.73
C LYS A 4 -3.64 10.56 7.85
N ILE A 5 -2.41 10.23 8.17
CA ILE A 5 -1.94 8.85 8.26
C ILE A 5 -1.57 8.53 9.71
N GLN A 6 -2.22 7.50 10.25
CA GLN A 6 -1.96 6.98 11.60
C GLN A 6 -1.54 5.52 11.52
N ILE A 7 -0.53 5.16 12.31
CA ILE A 7 -0.06 3.79 12.46
C ILE A 7 -0.16 3.43 13.93
N ASN A 8 -0.91 2.39 14.26
CA ASN A 8 -1.14 1.94 15.64
C ASN A 8 -1.56 3.09 16.57
N ASN A 9 -2.56 3.88 16.12
CA ASN A 9 -3.13 5.02 16.85
C ASN A 9 -2.17 6.20 17.06
N LYS A 10 -1.04 6.22 16.36
CA LYS A 10 -0.10 7.33 16.43
C LYS A 10 -0.06 8.04 15.09
N ILE A 11 -0.22 9.36 15.08
CA ILE A 11 -0.17 10.16 13.86
C ILE A 11 1.27 10.19 13.36
N ARG A 12 1.48 9.70 12.13
CA ARG A 12 2.79 9.71 11.47
C ARG A 12 2.90 10.82 10.44
N ILE A 13 1.82 11.08 9.72
CA ILE A 13 1.73 12.23 8.82
C ILE A 13 0.41 12.93 9.11
N LYS A 14 0.52 14.16 9.60
CA LYS A 14 -0.65 14.94 9.96
C LYS A 14 -1.45 15.35 8.74
N GLU A 15 -0.76 15.68 7.64
CA GLU A 15 -1.39 16.11 6.42
C GLU A 15 -0.56 15.70 5.20
N PHE A 16 -1.04 14.73 4.47
CA PHE A 16 -0.48 14.30 3.21
C PHE A 16 -1.30 14.91 2.07
N LEU A 17 -0.62 15.54 1.12
CA LEU A 17 -1.22 16.03 -0.12
C LEU A 17 -0.61 15.29 -1.30
N GLY A 18 -1.45 14.68 -2.13
CA GLY A 18 -1.04 13.92 -3.29
C GLY A 18 -2.26 13.28 -3.92
N ASP A 19 -2.04 12.38 -4.88
CA ASP A 19 -3.13 11.65 -5.50
C ASP A 19 -3.70 10.56 -4.61
N GLY A 20 -2.89 10.05 -3.68
CA GLY A 20 -3.35 9.04 -2.72
C GLY A 20 -2.22 8.22 -2.13
N CYS A 21 -2.59 7.11 -1.52
CA CYS A 21 -1.65 6.16 -0.95
C CYS A 21 -2.05 4.74 -1.33
N LEU A 22 -1.06 3.87 -1.49
CA LEU A 22 -1.25 2.46 -1.77
C LEU A 22 -0.67 1.63 -0.63
N ILE A 23 -1.40 0.65 -0.17
CA ILE A 23 -0.89 -0.36 0.77
C ILE A 23 -0.80 -1.68 0.02
N SER A 24 0.37 -2.33 0.06
CA SER A 24 0.56 -3.60 -0.59
C SER A 24 1.18 -4.64 0.32
N THR A 25 0.75 -5.90 0.12
CA THR A 25 1.38 -7.07 0.71
C THR A 25 2.65 -7.43 -0.09
N PRO A 26 3.51 -8.32 0.41
CA PRO A 26 4.64 -8.79 -0.39
C PRO A 26 4.23 -9.33 -1.76
N ALA A 27 3.17 -10.12 -1.83
CA ALA A 27 2.68 -10.65 -3.10
C ALA A 27 2.22 -9.55 -4.07
N GLY A 28 1.62 -8.49 -3.55
CA GLY A 28 1.14 -7.36 -4.37
C GLY A 28 2.21 -6.31 -4.65
N SER A 29 3.40 -6.41 -4.05
CA SER A 29 4.42 -5.37 -4.16
C SER A 29 5.01 -5.25 -5.57
N SER A 30 4.93 -6.30 -6.37
CA SER A 30 5.40 -6.30 -7.76
C SER A 30 4.33 -5.88 -8.76
N ALA A 31 3.15 -5.49 -8.30
CA ALA A 31 2.06 -5.00 -9.15
C ALA A 31 2.08 -3.46 -9.22
N TYR A 32 0.96 -2.80 -8.90
CA TYR A 32 0.85 -1.34 -8.98
C TYR A 32 1.87 -0.62 -8.08
N ASN A 33 2.21 -1.22 -6.94
CA ASN A 33 3.23 -0.68 -6.04
C ASN A 33 4.57 -0.46 -6.77
N LEU A 34 4.95 -1.38 -7.64
CA LEU A 34 6.17 -1.24 -8.44
C LEU A 34 6.09 -0.06 -9.40
N SER A 35 4.94 0.16 -10.03
CA SER A 35 4.72 1.30 -10.92
C SER A 35 4.88 2.64 -10.19
N LEU A 36 4.64 2.68 -8.90
CA LEU A 36 4.83 3.85 -8.05
C LEU A 36 6.25 3.95 -7.49
N ARG A 37 7.17 3.10 -7.95
CA ARG A 37 8.54 2.99 -7.45
C ARG A 37 8.61 2.57 -5.98
N GLY A 38 7.58 1.88 -5.51
CA GLY A 38 7.60 1.24 -4.20
C GLY A 38 8.53 0.02 -4.21
N PRO A 39 8.94 -0.45 -3.04
CA PRO A 39 9.82 -1.60 -2.95
C PRO A 39 9.14 -2.88 -3.41
N VAL A 40 9.89 -3.76 -4.06
CA VAL A 40 9.46 -5.14 -4.33
C VAL A 40 9.87 -5.97 -3.12
N ILE A 41 8.90 -6.64 -2.51
CA ILE A 41 9.09 -7.35 -1.25
C ILE A 41 8.98 -8.85 -1.49
N PRO A 42 9.96 -9.65 -1.04
CA PRO A 42 9.86 -11.11 -1.16
C PRO A 42 8.65 -11.66 -0.43
N VAL A 43 7.98 -12.64 -1.03
CA VAL A 43 6.89 -13.36 -0.38
C VAL A 43 7.44 -14.04 0.87
N GLY A 44 6.77 -13.94 1.97
CA GLY A 44 7.23 -14.46 3.25
C GLY A 44 7.85 -13.40 4.14
N ALA A 45 8.23 -12.25 3.61
CA ALA A 45 8.59 -11.12 4.46
C ALA A 45 7.34 -10.64 5.22
N GLN A 46 7.49 -10.38 6.51
CA GLN A 46 6.36 -10.01 7.37
C GLN A 46 6.19 -8.49 7.44
N VAL A 47 6.05 -7.88 6.28
CA VAL A 47 5.93 -6.42 6.14
C VAL A 47 4.84 -6.05 5.15
N LEU A 48 4.35 -4.82 5.30
CA LEU A 48 3.47 -4.16 4.34
C LEU A 48 4.21 -2.94 3.80
N ALA A 49 3.96 -2.60 2.54
CA ALA A 49 4.45 -1.36 1.97
C ALA A 49 3.33 -0.33 1.95
N LEU A 50 3.61 0.87 2.45
CA LEU A 50 2.76 2.04 2.33
C LEU A 50 3.46 3.00 1.37
N THR A 51 2.88 3.21 0.19
CA THR A 51 3.53 3.93 -0.90
C THR A 51 2.68 5.13 -1.32
N PRO A 52 3.24 6.34 -1.37
CA PRO A 52 2.50 7.52 -1.82
C PRO A 52 2.30 7.51 -3.33
N ILE A 53 1.20 8.10 -3.76
CA ILE A 53 0.89 8.32 -5.17
C ILE A 53 1.03 9.80 -5.44
N SER A 54 2.01 10.18 -6.27
CA SER A 54 2.29 11.55 -6.66
C SER A 54 2.29 12.52 -5.47
N PRO A 55 3.18 12.34 -4.50
CA PRO A 55 3.19 13.16 -3.30
C PRO A 55 3.56 14.61 -3.62
N TYR A 56 2.76 15.54 -3.13
CA TYR A 56 3.03 16.96 -3.21
C TYR A 56 3.59 17.49 -1.89
N ARG A 57 3.04 17.03 -0.78
CA ARG A 57 3.48 17.39 0.58
C ARG A 57 3.22 16.22 1.54
N PRO A 58 4.20 15.69 2.27
CA PRO A 58 5.63 15.98 2.15
C PRO A 58 6.21 15.45 0.85
N ARG A 59 6.92 16.30 0.13
CA ARG A 59 7.42 15.96 -1.20
C ARG A 59 8.49 14.86 -1.20
N ARG A 60 9.29 14.79 -0.12
CA ARG A 60 10.38 13.81 0.01
C ARG A 60 9.99 12.51 0.67
N TRP A 61 8.76 12.41 1.15
CA TRP A 61 8.29 11.16 1.73
C TRP A 61 8.08 10.12 0.64
N ARG A 62 8.77 9.01 0.76
CA ARG A 62 8.74 7.94 -0.24
C ARG A 62 7.94 6.72 0.20
N GLY A 63 7.26 6.81 1.34
CA GLY A 63 6.51 5.69 1.89
C GLY A 63 7.24 5.05 3.05
N ALA A 64 6.71 3.91 3.47
CA ALA A 64 7.25 3.19 4.62
C ALA A 64 7.07 1.69 4.44
N LEU A 65 8.01 0.92 4.97
CA LEU A 65 7.83 -0.50 5.21
C LEU A 65 7.40 -0.67 6.66
N LEU A 66 6.30 -1.37 6.87
CA LEU A 66 5.67 -1.53 8.17
C LEU A 66 5.58 -3.01 8.51
N LYS A 67 5.66 -3.36 9.80
CA LYS A 67 5.37 -4.73 10.22
C LYS A 67 3.94 -5.09 9.80
N ASN A 68 3.72 -6.35 9.44
CA ASN A 68 2.42 -6.75 8.91
C ASN A 68 1.32 -6.88 9.97
N ASP A 69 1.64 -6.63 11.25
CA ASP A 69 0.65 -6.62 12.34
C ASP A 69 0.15 -5.21 12.69
N VAL A 70 0.57 -4.19 11.93
CA VAL A 70 0.13 -2.82 12.20
C VAL A 70 -1.30 -2.57 11.77
N ARG A 71 -1.90 -1.58 12.41
CA ARG A 71 -3.19 -1.02 12.01
C ARG A 71 -2.94 0.34 11.38
N ILE A 72 -3.35 0.49 10.12
CA ILE A 72 -3.18 1.72 9.36
C ILE A 72 -4.52 2.42 9.30
N ILE A 73 -4.57 3.68 9.69
CA ILE A 73 -5.77 4.49 9.60
C ILE A 73 -5.49 5.68 8.70
N LEU A 74 -6.25 5.77 7.61
CA LEU A 74 -6.21 6.88 6.68
C LEU A 74 -7.49 7.69 6.86
N SER A 75 -7.37 8.96 7.18
CA SER A 75 -8.51 9.85 7.37
C SER A 75 -8.49 10.95 6.32
N ALA A 76 -9.60 11.11 5.59
CA ALA A 76 -9.74 12.19 4.62
C ALA A 76 -9.88 13.52 5.35
N ILE A 77 -9.12 14.50 4.92
CA ILE A 77 -9.20 15.88 5.40
C ILE A 77 -9.93 16.70 4.35
N ASP A 78 -10.88 17.51 4.79
CA ASP A 78 -11.67 18.35 3.89
C ASP A 78 -12.37 17.52 2.80
N SER A 79 -13.02 16.43 3.22
CA SER A 79 -13.56 15.41 2.31
C SER A 79 -14.67 15.92 1.39
N LYS A 80 -15.35 17.00 1.74
CA LYS A 80 -16.38 17.60 0.87
C LYS A 80 -15.78 18.25 -0.37
N ARG A 81 -14.64 18.92 -0.22
CA ARG A 81 -13.94 19.59 -1.33
C ARG A 81 -12.96 18.63 -2.04
N ARG A 82 -12.45 17.66 -1.31
CA ARG A 82 -11.45 16.70 -1.78
C ARG A 82 -11.91 15.29 -1.45
N PRO A 83 -12.92 14.78 -2.19
CA PRO A 83 -13.44 13.44 -1.91
C PRO A 83 -12.38 12.38 -2.16
N VAL A 84 -12.37 11.36 -1.31
CA VAL A 84 -11.44 10.23 -1.37
C VAL A 84 -12.24 8.96 -1.62
N ARG A 85 -11.72 8.11 -2.50
CA ARG A 85 -12.26 6.78 -2.72
C ARG A 85 -11.18 5.73 -2.43
N ALA A 86 -11.61 4.55 -2.03
CA ALA A 86 -10.74 3.42 -1.81
C ALA A 86 -11.05 2.32 -2.82
N GLU A 87 -10.01 1.68 -3.31
CA GLU A 87 -10.14 0.55 -4.24
C GLU A 87 -9.34 -0.63 -3.69
N ALA A 88 -9.97 -1.81 -3.69
CA ALA A 88 -9.34 -3.07 -3.31
C ALA A 88 -9.87 -4.15 -4.26
N ASP A 89 -9.00 -4.70 -5.10
CA ASP A 89 -9.34 -5.66 -6.14
C ASP A 89 -10.47 -5.11 -7.04
N PHE A 90 -11.66 -5.68 -6.96
CA PHE A 90 -12.83 -5.24 -7.74
C PHE A 90 -13.79 -4.38 -6.93
N MET A 91 -13.46 -4.10 -5.67
CA MET A 91 -14.29 -3.31 -4.78
C MET A 91 -13.88 -1.85 -4.82
N GLN A 92 -14.86 -0.97 -4.92
CA GLN A 92 -14.66 0.47 -4.89
C GLN A 92 -15.60 1.09 -3.87
N LEU A 93 -15.04 1.88 -2.94
CA LEU A 93 -15.80 2.60 -1.93
C LEU A 93 -15.60 4.10 -2.16
N LYS A 94 -16.68 4.83 -2.36
CA LYS A 94 -16.67 6.28 -2.61
C LYS A 94 -16.87 7.06 -1.32
N ASP A 95 -16.44 8.31 -1.33
CA ASP A 95 -16.68 9.29 -0.25
C ASP A 95 -16.21 8.78 1.11
N ILE A 96 -14.99 8.27 1.14
CA ILE A 96 -14.37 7.76 2.35
C ILE A 96 -14.02 8.92 3.27
N ILE A 97 -14.43 8.81 4.54
CA ILE A 97 -14.03 9.73 5.61
C ILE A 97 -12.85 9.14 6.38
N LYS A 98 -12.91 7.85 6.66
CA LYS A 98 -11.89 7.14 7.43
C LYS A 98 -11.82 5.70 6.95
N LEU A 99 -10.60 5.20 6.75
CA LEU A 99 -10.35 3.84 6.32
C LEU A 99 -9.36 3.19 7.28
N GLU A 100 -9.75 2.05 7.82
CA GLU A 100 -8.86 1.23 8.64
C GLU A 100 -8.39 0.04 7.81
N ILE A 101 -7.08 -0.18 7.79
CA ILE A 101 -6.46 -1.26 7.02
C ILE A 101 -5.65 -2.13 7.95
N LYS A 102 -5.90 -3.42 7.88
CA LYS A 102 -5.25 -4.42 8.70
C LYS A 102 -5.10 -5.70 7.90
N LEU A 103 -3.95 -6.36 8.03
CA LEU A 103 -3.72 -7.62 7.34
C LEU A 103 -4.56 -8.73 7.95
N GLU A 104 -5.29 -9.48 7.11
CA GLU A 104 -6.01 -10.67 7.53
C GLU A 104 -5.05 -11.87 7.48
N LYS A 105 -4.53 -12.25 8.65
CA LYS A 105 -3.53 -13.31 8.77
C LYS A 105 -4.14 -14.72 8.73
N LYS A 106 -5.46 -14.85 8.82
CA LYS A 106 -6.15 -16.14 8.82
C LYS A 106 -6.42 -16.67 7.43
N LEU A 107 -6.26 -15.84 6.41
CA LEU A 107 -6.46 -16.25 5.03
C LEU A 107 -5.15 -16.71 4.43
N PHE A 108 -5.13 -17.94 3.96
CA PHE A 108 -3.98 -18.52 3.27
C PHE A 108 -4.33 -18.73 1.81
N MET A 109 -3.39 -18.39 0.94
CA MET A 109 -3.48 -18.67 -0.47
C MET A 109 -2.31 -19.56 -0.85
N ASN A 110 -2.62 -20.76 -1.37
CA ASN A 110 -1.61 -21.63 -1.93
C ASN A 110 -1.34 -21.20 -3.36
N LEU A 111 -0.12 -20.77 -3.63
CA LEU A 111 0.30 -20.38 -4.97
C LEU A 111 0.98 -21.57 -5.63
N LEU A 112 0.47 -21.95 -6.80
CA LEU A 112 1.04 -23.04 -7.60
C LEU A 112 1.81 -22.45 -8.76
N PHE A 113 3.06 -22.87 -8.88
CA PHE A 113 3.94 -22.39 -9.94
C PHE A 113 4.46 -23.57 -10.76
N ASP A 114 4.65 -23.35 -12.05
CA ASP A 114 5.38 -24.30 -12.87
C ASP A 114 6.86 -24.34 -12.42
N PRO A 115 7.56 -25.47 -12.61
CA PRO A 115 8.97 -25.54 -12.30
C PRO A 115 9.76 -24.42 -12.98
N GLY A 116 10.57 -23.71 -12.21
CA GLY A 116 11.37 -22.60 -12.72
C GLY A 116 10.65 -21.25 -12.80
N HIS A 117 9.35 -21.19 -12.47
CA HIS A 117 8.53 -19.98 -12.50
C HIS A 117 7.91 -19.67 -11.15
N ASN A 118 8.72 -19.65 -10.08
CA ASN A 118 8.21 -19.33 -8.75
C ASN A 118 8.06 -17.81 -8.56
N LEU A 119 7.34 -17.41 -7.52
CA LEU A 119 7.06 -16.01 -7.27
C LEU A 119 8.32 -15.21 -6.93
N GLU A 120 9.29 -15.81 -6.24
CA GLU A 120 10.55 -15.14 -5.91
C GLU A 120 11.34 -14.80 -7.18
N GLU A 121 11.43 -15.75 -8.12
CA GLU A 121 12.07 -15.51 -9.40
C GLU A 121 11.36 -14.41 -10.19
N ARG A 122 10.05 -14.40 -10.19
CA ARG A 122 9.26 -13.35 -10.82
C ARG A 122 9.56 -11.97 -10.21
N ILE A 123 9.67 -11.89 -8.89
CA ILE A 123 10.01 -10.65 -8.20
C ILE A 123 11.41 -10.16 -8.61
N ILE A 124 12.38 -11.06 -8.64
CA ILE A 124 13.73 -10.72 -9.07
C ILE A 124 13.73 -10.19 -10.51
N THR A 125 13.07 -10.90 -11.41
CA THR A 125 12.97 -10.50 -12.83
C THR A 125 12.37 -9.10 -12.96
N GLU A 126 11.30 -8.81 -12.26
CA GLU A 126 10.62 -7.50 -12.32
C GLU A 126 11.47 -6.35 -11.80
N GLN A 127 12.44 -6.61 -10.92
CA GLN A 127 13.34 -5.58 -10.42
C GLN A 127 14.40 -5.16 -11.44
N PHE A 128 14.76 -6.06 -12.36
CA PHE A 128 15.81 -5.83 -13.35
C PHE A 128 15.28 -5.55 -14.76
N ASP A 129 14.07 -5.92 -15.06
CA ASP A 129 13.43 -5.65 -16.34
C ASP A 129 12.82 -4.24 -16.32
N ASN A 130 13.08 -3.48 -17.35
CA ASN A 130 12.54 -2.14 -17.53
C ASN A 130 11.29 -2.16 -18.42
#